data_e0c52109c7afcc0e09c4414afa8bf3de
#
_entry.id   e0c52109c7afcc0e09c4414afa8bf3de
#
_cell.length_a   1.000
_cell.length_b   1.000
_cell.length_c   1.000
_cell.angle_alpha   90.00
_cell.angle_beta   90.00
_cell.angle_gamma   90.00
#
_symmetry.space_group_name_H-M   'P 1'
#
loop_
_entity.id
_entity.type
_entity.pdbx_description
1 polymer ?
#
loop_
_entity_poly.entity_id
_entity_poly.type
_entity_poly.pdbx_seq_one_letter_code
_entity_poly.pdbx_strand_id
1 'polypeptide(L)'
;LCLGDQVDVNWYNEVLGSERNGLLPLDLFSLGGSLTDDSVRTKVVASYFEHPALSLFNDRRNGNLADADVWRWHRLDESEPTGIRDTTILARMETGDAFLAEKKVGKGVVIQMATSVGGDWNNMPVRSCYLPLAQQVATYLADQVTPPRNLPAGATFTHYLPEKDAGKKLTVKTPDGSLYTVKTVKRGTQAVAEFSETREPGTYEMSGDGIGEVKFVALASTRESLLERMSKEEILSAGSDLSQSVDYIDASEDNAL
;
A
#
# COMPACT_ATOMS: atom_id res chain seq x y z
N LEU A 1 6.74 8.92 -10.34
CA LEU A 1 6.72 10.02 -11.28
C LEU A 1 6.15 11.26 -10.59
N CYS A 2 6.94 12.32 -10.47
CA CYS A 2 6.54 13.59 -9.87
C CYS A 2 6.67 14.69 -10.91
N LEU A 3 5.67 15.55 -11.01
CA LEU A 3 5.53 16.54 -12.08
C LEU A 3 5.94 17.93 -11.57
N GLY A 4 6.66 18.69 -12.38
CA GLY A 4 7.14 20.02 -12.06
C GLY A 4 7.34 20.90 -13.33
N ASP A 5 8.01 22.03 -13.19
CA ASP A 5 8.18 23.00 -14.29
C ASP A 5 8.95 22.49 -15.52
N GLN A 6 9.79 21.46 -15.34
CA GLN A 6 10.60 20.89 -16.42
C GLN A 6 9.88 19.81 -17.22
N VAL A 7 8.57 19.63 -17.01
CA VAL A 7 7.76 18.63 -17.71
C VAL A 7 7.34 19.17 -19.07
N ASP A 8 7.80 18.52 -20.15
CA ASP A 8 7.24 18.69 -21.49
C ASP A 8 5.99 17.81 -21.62
N VAL A 9 4.82 18.43 -21.54
CA VAL A 9 3.51 17.77 -21.56
C VAL A 9 3.32 16.92 -22.81
N ASN A 10 3.73 17.44 -23.97
CA ASN A 10 3.54 16.71 -25.24
C ASN A 10 4.40 15.44 -25.24
N TRP A 11 5.68 15.58 -24.90
CA TRP A 11 6.60 14.45 -24.83
C TRP A 11 6.12 13.38 -23.82
N TYR A 12 5.66 13.82 -22.63
CA TYR A 12 5.15 12.89 -21.63
C TYR A 12 3.93 12.12 -22.13
N ASN A 13 2.98 12.79 -22.75
CA ASN A 13 1.79 12.16 -23.25
C ASN A 13 2.08 11.24 -24.46
N GLU A 14 2.94 11.66 -25.40
CA GLU A 14 3.28 10.86 -26.58
C GLU A 14 4.15 9.65 -26.25
N VAL A 15 5.15 9.82 -25.37
CA VAL A 15 6.15 8.76 -25.11
C VAL A 15 5.77 7.88 -23.92
N LEU A 16 5.26 8.48 -22.84
CA LEU A 16 4.91 7.76 -21.62
C LEU A 16 3.41 7.50 -21.48
N GLY A 17 2.56 8.31 -22.15
CA GLY A 17 1.10 8.21 -22.09
C GLY A 17 0.48 7.33 -23.17
N SER A 18 1.30 6.80 -24.13
CA SER A 18 0.78 6.09 -25.30
C SER A 18 -0.15 4.93 -24.93
N GLU A 19 -1.44 5.16 -25.09
CA GLU A 19 -2.57 4.24 -24.95
C GLU A 19 -2.47 3.21 -23.80
N ARG A 20 -2.86 1.94 -24.02
CA ARG A 20 -2.94 0.91 -22.98
C ARG A 20 -1.61 0.47 -22.37
N ASN A 21 -0.50 0.66 -23.08
CA ASN A 21 0.82 0.16 -22.69
C ASN A 21 1.75 1.25 -22.12
N GLY A 22 1.32 2.52 -22.08
CA GLY A 22 2.12 3.62 -21.55
C GLY A 22 2.36 3.49 -20.05
N LEU A 23 3.45 4.11 -19.59
CA LEU A 23 3.83 4.15 -18.17
C LEU A 23 2.98 5.15 -17.38
N LEU A 24 2.43 6.18 -18.05
CA LEU A 24 1.69 7.25 -17.41
C LEU A 24 0.34 6.73 -16.88
N PRO A 25 0.04 6.88 -15.60
CA PRO A 25 -1.28 6.56 -15.07
C PRO A 25 -2.40 7.35 -15.74
N LEU A 26 -2.22 8.68 -15.87
CA LEU A 26 -3.13 9.60 -16.52
C LEU A 26 -2.34 10.59 -17.38
N ASP A 27 -2.88 10.97 -18.52
CA ASP A 27 -2.27 11.97 -19.38
C ASP A 27 -2.30 13.34 -18.72
N LEU A 28 -1.33 14.18 -19.05
CA LEU A 28 -1.24 15.54 -18.57
C LEU A 28 -2.12 16.43 -19.46
N PHE A 29 -3.04 17.19 -18.83
CA PHE A 29 -3.97 18.03 -19.58
C PHE A 29 -3.58 19.50 -19.55
N SER A 30 -3.64 20.14 -18.38
CA SER A 30 -3.37 21.56 -18.21
C SER A 30 -2.74 21.84 -16.84
N LEU A 31 -2.21 23.06 -16.67
CA LEU A 31 -1.77 23.49 -15.34
C LEU A 31 -2.94 24.06 -14.54
N GLY A 32 -3.03 23.65 -13.28
CA GLY A 32 -3.90 24.22 -12.27
C GLY A 32 -3.12 25.09 -11.28
N GLY A 33 -3.81 26.01 -10.64
CA GLY A 33 -3.23 26.90 -9.63
C GLY A 33 -2.41 28.06 -10.20
N SER A 34 -1.72 28.78 -9.31
CA SER A 34 -0.92 29.96 -9.64
C SER A 34 0.30 30.05 -8.72
N LEU A 35 1.43 30.50 -9.25
CA LEU A 35 2.63 30.80 -8.47
C LEU A 35 2.62 32.23 -7.88
N THR A 36 1.72 33.09 -8.36
CA THR A 36 1.65 34.52 -8.00
C THR A 36 0.37 34.91 -7.29
N ASP A 37 -0.65 34.06 -7.34
CA ASP A 37 -1.95 34.31 -6.70
C ASP A 37 -2.19 33.29 -5.59
N ASP A 38 -2.02 33.74 -4.37
CA ASP A 38 -2.21 32.93 -3.16
C ASP A 38 -3.66 32.48 -2.93
N SER A 39 -4.64 33.11 -3.60
CA SER A 39 -6.05 32.75 -3.48
C SER A 39 -6.41 31.44 -4.19
N VAL A 40 -5.52 30.89 -5.03
CA VAL A 40 -5.74 29.69 -5.85
C VAL A 40 -5.02 28.47 -5.28
N ARG A 41 -4.83 28.44 -3.96
CA ARG A 41 -4.25 27.27 -3.28
C ARG A 41 -5.29 26.20 -3.07
N THR A 42 -4.83 24.95 -3.09
CA THR A 42 -5.65 23.76 -2.78
C THR A 42 -4.91 22.86 -1.79
N LYS A 43 -5.65 21.91 -1.22
CA LYS A 43 -5.10 20.90 -0.31
C LYS A 43 -5.51 19.52 -0.76
N VAL A 44 -4.80 18.51 -0.26
CA VAL A 44 -5.24 17.13 -0.42
C VAL A 44 -6.44 16.89 0.50
N VAL A 45 -7.49 16.28 -0.01
CA VAL A 45 -8.67 15.95 0.80
C VAL A 45 -8.31 14.92 1.84
N ALA A 46 -8.50 15.23 3.12
CA ALA A 46 -8.37 14.27 4.20
C ALA A 46 -9.54 13.28 4.14
N SER A 47 -9.24 12.05 3.81
CA SER A 47 -10.20 10.95 3.75
C SER A 47 -9.63 9.73 4.46
N TYR A 48 -10.46 8.71 4.64
CA TYR A 48 -9.96 7.39 5.02
C TYR A 48 -9.31 6.74 3.79
N PHE A 49 -8.05 6.39 3.89
CA PHE A 49 -7.28 5.79 2.79
C PHE A 49 -7.26 4.27 2.94
N GLU A 50 -7.91 3.57 2.04
CA GLU A 50 -7.87 2.09 1.98
C GLU A 50 -6.57 1.58 1.33
N HIS A 51 -5.98 2.40 0.45
CA HIS A 51 -4.81 1.99 -0.32
C HIS A 51 -3.54 1.92 0.55
N PRO A 52 -2.73 0.82 0.46
CA PRO A 52 -1.55 0.62 1.30
C PRO A 52 -0.53 1.76 1.24
N ALA A 53 -0.37 2.41 0.08
CA ALA A 53 0.54 3.55 -0.07
C ALA A 53 0.16 4.78 0.77
N LEU A 54 -1.10 4.89 1.23
CA LEU A 54 -1.62 6.05 1.97
C LEU A 54 -2.27 5.69 3.32
N SER A 55 -2.53 4.40 3.59
CA SER A 55 -3.23 3.95 4.81
C SER A 55 -2.55 4.38 6.11
N LEU A 56 -1.24 4.67 6.07
CA LEU A 56 -0.47 5.23 7.18
C LEU A 56 -1.10 6.52 7.73
N PHE A 57 -1.71 7.33 6.86
CA PHE A 57 -2.31 8.63 7.23
C PHE A 57 -3.69 8.51 7.91
N ASN A 58 -4.25 7.31 8.03
CA ASN A 58 -5.42 7.07 8.86
C ASN A 58 -5.09 7.25 10.35
N ASP A 59 -3.82 7.13 10.73
CA ASP A 59 -3.32 7.50 12.06
C ASP A 59 -2.73 8.92 12.02
N ARG A 60 -3.37 9.84 12.73
CA ARG A 60 -2.98 11.27 12.79
C ARG A 60 -1.57 11.52 13.32
N ARG A 61 -0.96 10.56 14.02
CA ARG A 61 0.42 10.64 14.50
C ARG A 61 1.44 10.68 13.35
N ASN A 62 1.07 10.20 12.19
CA ASN A 62 1.91 10.20 10.99
C ASN A 62 1.78 11.49 10.15
N GLY A 63 1.08 12.50 10.68
CA GLY A 63 0.79 13.74 9.97
C GLY A 63 -0.53 13.66 9.18
N ASN A 64 -0.87 14.77 8.51
CA ASN A 64 -2.06 14.85 7.68
C ASN A 64 -1.69 15.44 6.33
N LEU A 65 -2.07 14.80 5.23
CA LEU A 65 -1.82 15.29 3.87
C LEU A 65 -2.50 16.64 3.61
N ALA A 66 -3.62 16.94 4.29
CA ALA A 66 -4.32 18.20 4.22
C ALA A 66 -3.57 19.39 4.87
N ASP A 67 -2.47 19.14 5.60
CA ASP A 67 -1.66 20.22 6.19
C ASP A 67 -0.75 20.91 5.16
N ALA A 68 -0.61 20.31 3.99
CA ALA A 68 0.18 20.88 2.89
C ALA A 68 -0.70 21.69 1.95
N ASP A 69 -0.22 22.90 1.62
CA ASP A 69 -0.80 23.72 0.59
C ASP A 69 -0.13 23.42 -0.74
N VAL A 70 -0.92 23.25 -1.80
CA VAL A 70 -0.48 23.09 -3.18
C VAL A 70 -0.97 24.32 -3.95
N TRP A 71 -0.07 25.05 -4.56
CA TRP A 71 -0.38 26.25 -5.34
C TRP A 71 -0.21 26.07 -6.83
N ARG A 72 0.42 24.96 -7.28
CA ARG A 72 0.50 24.60 -8.70
C ARG A 72 0.54 23.08 -8.90
N TRP A 73 -0.17 22.60 -9.89
CA TRP A 73 -0.22 21.17 -10.24
C TRP A 73 -0.56 20.97 -11.73
N HIS A 74 -0.25 19.80 -12.25
CA HIS A 74 -0.80 19.34 -13.52
C HIS A 74 -2.19 18.75 -13.28
N ARG A 75 -3.20 19.23 -13.98
CA ARG A 75 -4.46 18.53 -14.09
C ARG A 75 -4.25 17.29 -14.91
N LEU A 76 -4.74 16.17 -14.43
CA LEU A 76 -4.61 14.87 -15.07
C LEU A 76 -5.91 14.58 -15.80
N ASP A 77 -5.81 14.01 -17.02
CA ASP A 77 -6.97 13.68 -17.84
C ASP A 77 -7.66 12.42 -17.31
N GLU A 78 -8.85 12.60 -16.77
CA GLU A 78 -9.70 11.54 -16.24
C GLU A 78 -10.87 11.22 -17.20
N SER A 79 -10.84 11.69 -18.45
CA SER A 79 -11.92 11.52 -19.42
C SER A 79 -12.17 10.07 -19.81
N GLU A 80 -11.16 9.21 -19.72
CA GLU A 80 -11.35 7.77 -19.88
C GLU A 80 -11.80 7.10 -18.57
N PRO A 81 -12.76 6.16 -18.65
CA PRO A 81 -13.23 5.45 -17.46
C PRO A 81 -12.06 4.76 -16.73
N THR A 82 -11.97 4.97 -15.43
CA THR A 82 -11.08 4.21 -14.55
C THR A 82 -11.32 2.71 -14.75
N GLY A 83 -10.26 1.97 -15.03
CA GLY A 83 -10.33 0.53 -15.30
C GLY A 83 -9.95 0.15 -16.74
N ILE A 84 -10.09 1.03 -17.73
CA ILE A 84 -9.59 0.75 -19.09
C ILE A 84 -8.06 0.77 -19.12
N ARG A 85 -7.44 1.63 -18.28
CA ARG A 85 -5.97 1.77 -18.16
C ARG A 85 -5.38 1.06 -16.94
N ASP A 86 -6.13 0.26 -16.19
CA ASP A 86 -5.71 -0.27 -14.88
C ASP A 86 -5.23 0.84 -13.92
N THR A 87 -5.86 2.01 -13.98
CA THR A 87 -5.50 3.20 -13.22
C THR A 87 -6.46 3.40 -12.04
N THR A 88 -5.90 3.72 -10.87
CA THR A 88 -6.64 4.00 -9.64
C THR A 88 -6.23 5.36 -9.11
N ILE A 89 -7.21 6.22 -8.77
CA ILE A 89 -6.94 7.48 -8.07
C ILE A 89 -6.80 7.18 -6.58
N LEU A 90 -5.63 7.47 -6.02
CA LEU A 90 -5.32 7.20 -4.61
C LEU A 90 -5.70 8.36 -3.69
N ALA A 91 -5.60 9.59 -4.17
CA ALA A 91 -5.98 10.80 -3.44
C ALA A 91 -6.38 11.92 -4.40
N ARG A 92 -7.27 12.80 -3.94
CA ARG A 92 -7.75 13.99 -4.66
C ARG A 92 -7.43 15.26 -3.90
N MET A 93 -7.40 16.37 -4.60
CA MET A 93 -7.38 17.71 -4.04
C MET A 93 -8.79 18.25 -3.83
N GLU A 94 -8.93 19.31 -3.03
CA GLU A 94 -10.21 19.99 -2.78
C GLU A 94 -10.86 20.53 -4.06
N THR A 95 -10.07 20.82 -5.09
CA THR A 95 -10.56 21.19 -6.43
C THR A 95 -11.22 20.03 -7.18
N GLY A 96 -11.13 18.80 -6.67
CA GLY A 96 -11.57 17.58 -7.33
C GLY A 96 -10.51 16.93 -8.23
N ASP A 97 -9.45 17.67 -8.60
CA ASP A 97 -8.36 17.14 -9.43
C ASP A 97 -7.62 15.99 -8.71
N ALA A 98 -7.15 14.99 -9.45
CA ALA A 98 -6.34 13.91 -8.91
C ALA A 98 -5.02 14.46 -8.36
N PHE A 99 -4.68 14.09 -7.12
CA PHE A 99 -3.39 14.40 -6.51
C PHE A 99 -2.39 13.27 -6.73
N LEU A 100 -2.82 12.04 -6.52
CA LEU A 100 -2.00 10.85 -6.65
C LEU A 100 -2.79 9.78 -7.40
N ALA A 101 -2.19 9.22 -8.45
CA ALA A 101 -2.75 8.15 -9.25
C ALA A 101 -1.78 6.98 -9.39
N GLU A 102 -2.30 5.77 -9.47
CA GLU A 102 -1.55 4.54 -9.66
C GLU A 102 -1.97 3.85 -10.94
N LYS A 103 -1.00 3.22 -11.64
CA LYS A 103 -1.23 2.33 -12.76
C LYS A 103 -0.39 1.07 -12.63
N LYS A 104 -1.01 -0.08 -12.91
CA LYS A 104 -0.29 -1.34 -13.06
C LYS A 104 0.26 -1.46 -14.47
N VAL A 105 1.56 -1.70 -14.58
CA VAL A 105 2.25 -1.84 -15.88
C VAL A 105 3.04 -3.14 -15.87
N GLY A 106 2.54 -4.14 -16.56
CA GLY A 106 3.14 -5.48 -16.55
C GLY A 106 3.16 -6.08 -15.14
N LYS A 107 4.35 -6.19 -14.56
CA LYS A 107 4.56 -6.68 -13.17
C LYS A 107 4.91 -5.55 -12.20
N GLY A 108 5.01 -4.33 -12.69
CA GLY A 108 5.35 -3.16 -11.90
C GLY A 108 4.16 -2.25 -11.68
N VAL A 109 4.41 -1.24 -10.87
CA VAL A 109 3.44 -0.20 -10.54
C VAL A 109 4.09 1.16 -10.74
N VAL A 110 3.35 2.08 -11.33
CA VAL A 110 3.74 3.49 -11.45
C VAL A 110 2.79 4.32 -10.62
N ILE A 111 3.35 5.15 -9.73
CA ILE A 111 2.60 6.17 -9.00
C ILE A 111 2.96 7.52 -9.62
N GLN A 112 1.94 8.29 -9.95
CA GLN A 112 2.03 9.64 -10.50
C GLN A 112 1.48 10.64 -9.48
N MET A 113 2.30 11.64 -9.14
CA MET A 113 1.89 12.77 -8.29
C MET A 113 1.73 14.00 -9.17
N ALA A 114 0.62 14.68 -9.05
CA ALA A 114 0.25 15.82 -9.89
C ALA A 114 1.06 17.10 -9.64
N THR A 115 1.82 17.16 -8.55
CA THR A 115 2.65 18.30 -8.16
C THR A 115 4.11 17.91 -8.00
N SER A 116 4.99 18.89 -7.79
CA SER A 116 6.42 18.65 -7.60
C SER A 116 6.72 18.03 -6.23
N VAL A 117 7.88 17.35 -6.12
CA VAL A 117 8.43 16.90 -4.82
C VAL A 117 9.21 18.01 -4.11
N GLY A 118 9.53 19.08 -4.81
CA GLY A 118 10.20 20.28 -4.27
C GLY A 118 9.23 21.29 -3.70
N GLY A 119 9.79 22.38 -3.14
CA GLY A 119 9.04 23.49 -2.56
C GLY A 119 8.51 24.51 -3.56
N ASP A 120 8.69 24.30 -4.87
CA ASP A 120 8.34 25.29 -5.90
C ASP A 120 6.83 25.38 -6.15
N TRP A 121 6.12 24.26 -6.02
CA TRP A 121 4.69 24.13 -6.30
C TRP A 121 3.82 23.86 -5.08
N ASN A 122 4.43 23.54 -3.96
CA ASN A 122 3.76 23.19 -2.70
C ASN A 122 4.69 23.40 -1.50
N ASN A 123 4.13 23.41 -0.28
CA ASN A 123 4.94 23.45 0.95
C ASN A 123 5.06 22.07 1.61
N MET A 124 4.72 21.01 0.91
CA MET A 124 4.77 19.65 1.46
C MET A 124 6.13 19.26 2.06
N PRO A 125 7.30 19.62 1.44
CA PRO A 125 8.61 19.25 1.99
C PRO A 125 8.90 19.74 3.41
N VAL A 126 8.22 20.81 3.85
CA VAL A 126 8.36 21.36 5.21
C VAL A 126 7.22 20.95 6.16
N ARG A 127 6.36 20.04 5.71
CA ARG A 127 5.25 19.50 6.53
C ARG A 127 5.60 18.12 7.09
N SER A 128 5.05 17.80 8.25
CA SER A 128 5.26 16.53 8.94
C SER A 128 4.83 15.30 8.13
N CYS A 129 3.88 15.47 7.19
CA CYS A 129 3.38 14.40 6.33
C CYS A 129 4.34 14.01 5.19
N TYR A 130 5.32 14.85 4.84
CA TYR A 130 6.15 14.61 3.65
C TYR A 130 7.04 13.37 3.75
N LEU A 131 7.82 13.27 4.83
CA LEU A 131 8.70 12.12 5.03
C LEU A 131 7.93 10.81 5.13
N PRO A 132 6.84 10.71 5.93
CA PRO A 132 5.98 9.53 5.94
C PRO A 132 5.41 9.18 4.57
N LEU A 133 4.97 10.16 3.76
CA LEU A 133 4.46 9.92 2.41
C LEU A 133 5.55 9.32 1.50
N ALA A 134 6.72 9.97 1.44
CA ALA A 134 7.83 9.52 0.60
C ALA A 134 8.27 8.10 0.99
N GLN A 135 8.38 7.83 2.28
CA GLN A 135 8.80 6.55 2.83
C GLN A 135 7.76 5.45 2.55
N GLN A 136 6.48 5.75 2.76
CA GLN A 136 5.40 4.78 2.54
C GLN A 136 5.23 4.44 1.05
N VAL A 137 5.28 5.44 0.17
CA VAL A 137 5.24 5.22 -1.28
C VAL A 137 6.44 4.39 -1.74
N ALA A 138 7.65 4.71 -1.26
CA ALA A 138 8.85 3.93 -1.61
C ALA A 138 8.74 2.48 -1.11
N THR A 139 8.28 2.26 0.12
CA THR A 139 8.07 0.92 0.69
C THR A 139 7.03 0.15 -0.13
N TYR A 140 5.88 0.77 -0.41
CA TYR A 140 4.83 0.16 -1.22
C TYR A 140 5.34 -0.27 -2.61
N LEU A 141 6.09 0.60 -3.30
CA LEU A 141 6.67 0.27 -4.61
C LEU A 141 7.73 -0.84 -4.52
N ALA A 142 8.55 -0.85 -3.46
CA ALA A 142 9.54 -1.91 -3.22
C ALA A 142 8.87 -3.26 -2.98
N ASP A 143 7.77 -3.30 -2.25
CA ASP A 143 7.00 -4.52 -1.96
C ASP A 143 6.40 -5.16 -3.22
N GLN A 144 6.12 -4.36 -4.27
CA GLN A 144 5.67 -4.89 -5.57
C GLN A 144 6.77 -5.69 -6.30
N VAL A 145 8.04 -5.38 -6.02
CA VAL A 145 9.20 -6.03 -6.67
C VAL A 145 9.75 -7.15 -5.81
N THR A 146 9.77 -6.93 -4.50
CA THR A 146 10.31 -7.89 -3.53
C THR A 146 9.27 -8.10 -2.42
N PRO A 147 8.56 -9.23 -2.42
CA PRO A 147 7.59 -9.50 -1.39
C PRO A 147 8.18 -9.36 0.02
N PRO A 148 7.40 -8.85 0.98
CA PRO A 148 7.87 -8.64 2.33
C PRO A 148 8.35 -9.96 2.95
N ARG A 149 9.49 -9.89 3.65
CA ARG A 149 10.03 -11.03 4.40
C ARG A 149 9.44 -11.16 5.79
N ASN A 150 8.76 -10.13 6.27
CA ASN A 150 8.01 -10.13 7.51
C ASN A 150 6.52 -10.13 7.16
N LEU A 151 5.81 -11.16 7.53
CA LEU A 151 4.40 -11.35 7.20
C LEU A 151 3.61 -11.75 8.45
N PRO A 152 2.30 -11.47 8.49
CA PRO A 152 1.45 -12.00 9.53
C PRO A 152 1.45 -13.53 9.52
N ALA A 153 1.38 -14.18 10.68
CA ALA A 153 1.20 -15.62 10.76
C ALA A 153 -0.05 -16.05 9.98
N GLY A 154 0.08 -17.12 9.18
CA GLY A 154 -0.96 -17.59 8.27
C GLY A 154 -0.96 -16.95 6.88
N ALA A 155 -0.15 -15.92 6.63
CA ALA A 155 -0.01 -15.34 5.29
C ALA A 155 0.94 -16.17 4.42
N THR A 156 0.70 -16.20 3.10
CA THR A 156 1.55 -16.91 2.16
C THR A 156 2.84 -16.13 1.90
N PHE A 157 3.99 -16.77 2.11
CA PHE A 157 5.27 -16.25 1.68
C PHE A 157 5.50 -16.54 0.20
N THR A 158 5.88 -15.51 -0.54
CA THR A 158 6.19 -15.60 -1.97
C THR A 158 7.64 -15.23 -2.21
N HIS A 159 8.38 -16.05 -2.96
CA HIS A 159 9.76 -15.78 -3.34
C HIS A 159 9.91 -15.84 -4.85
N TYR A 160 10.42 -14.74 -5.44
CA TYR A 160 10.69 -14.66 -6.87
C TYR A 160 12.13 -15.07 -7.16
N LEU A 161 12.28 -15.84 -8.22
CA LEU A 161 13.52 -16.43 -8.68
C LEU A 161 13.68 -16.20 -10.18
N PRO A 162 14.92 -16.25 -10.73
CA PRO A 162 15.12 -16.25 -12.16
C PRO A 162 14.34 -17.37 -12.86
N GLU A 163 13.90 -17.15 -14.10
CA GLU A 163 13.12 -18.13 -14.90
C GLU A 163 13.80 -19.51 -14.99
N LYS A 164 15.13 -19.53 -15.08
CA LYS A 164 15.94 -20.77 -15.14
C LYS A 164 15.74 -21.69 -13.93
N ASP A 165 15.21 -21.17 -12.83
CA ASP A 165 14.98 -21.91 -11.59
C ASP A 165 13.55 -22.46 -11.50
N ALA A 166 12.76 -22.34 -12.58
CA ALA A 166 11.43 -22.93 -12.66
C ALA A 166 11.49 -24.46 -12.62
N GLY A 167 10.61 -25.07 -11.85
CA GLY A 167 10.55 -26.52 -11.65
C GLY A 167 11.50 -27.07 -10.58
N LYS A 168 12.41 -26.25 -10.04
CA LYS A 168 13.28 -26.65 -8.93
C LYS A 168 12.48 -26.88 -7.65
N LYS A 169 13.01 -27.74 -6.79
CA LYS A 169 12.48 -27.98 -5.44
C LYS A 169 13.26 -27.14 -4.44
N LEU A 170 12.54 -26.44 -3.57
CA LEU A 170 13.06 -25.72 -2.42
C LEU A 170 12.64 -26.44 -1.14
N THR A 171 13.51 -26.44 -0.16
CA THR A 171 13.21 -26.92 1.18
C THR A 171 12.92 -25.71 2.06
N VAL A 172 11.80 -25.74 2.79
CA VAL A 172 11.44 -24.75 3.81
C VAL A 172 11.55 -25.42 5.17
N LYS A 173 12.39 -24.84 6.03
CA LYS A 173 12.51 -25.22 7.43
C LYS A 173 11.66 -24.26 8.26
N THR A 174 10.74 -24.80 9.04
CA THR A 174 9.84 -24.06 9.93
C THR A 174 10.47 -23.80 11.30
N PRO A 175 9.90 -22.90 12.13
CA PRO A 175 10.44 -22.58 13.45
C PRO A 175 10.56 -23.80 14.39
N ASP A 176 9.64 -24.77 14.29
CA ASP A 176 9.68 -26.07 15.03
C ASP A 176 10.71 -27.07 14.48
N GLY A 177 11.41 -26.72 13.38
CA GLY A 177 12.40 -27.56 12.72
C GLY A 177 11.84 -28.53 11.68
N SER A 178 10.54 -28.52 11.41
CA SER A 178 9.94 -29.33 10.35
C SER A 178 10.43 -28.91 8.97
N LEU A 179 10.47 -29.86 8.02
CA LEU A 179 10.94 -29.61 6.66
C LEU A 179 9.80 -29.83 5.66
N TYR A 180 9.58 -28.82 4.83
CA TYR A 180 8.59 -28.86 3.74
C TYR A 180 9.30 -28.71 2.39
N THR A 181 8.71 -29.28 1.35
CA THR A 181 9.23 -29.13 -0.02
C THR A 181 8.24 -28.29 -0.83
N VAL A 182 8.73 -27.21 -1.43
CA VAL A 182 8.00 -26.33 -2.35
C VAL A 182 8.59 -26.46 -3.74
N LYS A 183 7.74 -26.59 -4.76
CA LYS A 183 8.19 -26.58 -6.16
C LYS A 183 7.97 -25.18 -6.74
N THR A 184 9.01 -24.65 -7.39
CA THR A 184 8.92 -23.39 -8.11
C THR A 184 8.08 -23.55 -9.38
N VAL A 185 7.22 -22.58 -9.65
CA VAL A 185 6.33 -22.55 -10.82
C VAL A 185 6.73 -21.38 -11.72
N LYS A 186 6.77 -21.59 -13.03
CA LYS A 186 7.01 -20.48 -13.99
C LYS A 186 5.81 -19.57 -14.02
N ARG A 187 6.02 -18.26 -13.78
CA ARG A 187 5.02 -17.20 -13.97
C ARG A 187 5.65 -16.07 -14.80
N GLY A 188 5.26 -15.97 -16.06
CA GLY A 188 5.84 -15.02 -17.01
C GLY A 188 7.35 -15.24 -17.20
N THR A 189 8.17 -14.24 -16.87
CA THR A 189 9.65 -14.25 -17.01
C THR A 189 10.37 -14.64 -15.71
N GLN A 190 9.66 -15.15 -14.71
CA GLN A 190 10.22 -15.52 -13.40
C GLN A 190 9.73 -16.90 -12.97
N ALA A 191 10.45 -17.51 -12.05
CA ALA A 191 9.99 -18.63 -11.26
C ALA A 191 9.49 -18.11 -9.90
N VAL A 192 8.44 -18.72 -9.37
CA VAL A 192 7.81 -18.31 -8.10
C VAL A 192 7.71 -19.53 -7.19
N ALA A 193 8.18 -19.39 -5.96
CA ALA A 193 7.94 -20.31 -4.86
C ALA A 193 6.93 -19.69 -3.90
N GLU A 194 5.87 -20.42 -3.55
CA GLU A 194 4.84 -19.98 -2.60
C GLU A 194 4.77 -21.00 -1.45
N PHE A 195 4.79 -20.49 -0.21
CA PHE A 195 4.67 -21.30 0.99
C PHE A 195 3.59 -20.71 1.91
N SER A 196 2.55 -21.49 2.20
CA SER A 196 1.36 -21.04 2.94
C SER A 196 1.27 -21.59 4.38
N GLU A 197 2.12 -22.56 4.75
CA GLU A 197 2.11 -23.13 6.10
C GLU A 197 2.94 -22.26 7.06
N THR A 198 2.50 -21.00 7.25
CA THR A 198 3.18 -19.98 8.04
C THR A 198 2.44 -19.65 9.35
N ARG A 199 1.64 -20.61 9.87
CA ARG A 199 0.79 -20.38 11.05
C ARG A 199 1.58 -20.19 12.32
N GLU A 200 2.72 -20.83 12.44
CA GLU A 200 3.59 -20.73 13.61
C GLU A 200 4.42 -19.44 13.53
N PRO A 201 4.33 -18.53 14.51
CA PRO A 201 5.19 -17.35 14.54
C PRO A 201 6.66 -17.74 14.73
N GLY A 202 7.55 -17.09 13.97
CA GLY A 202 8.97 -17.36 14.05
C GLY A 202 9.69 -17.22 12.71
N THR A 203 10.94 -17.66 12.70
CA THR A 203 11.81 -17.58 11.51
C THR A 203 11.71 -18.85 10.69
N TYR A 204 11.49 -18.68 9.40
CA TYR A 204 11.50 -19.71 8.37
C TYR A 204 12.74 -19.56 7.50
N GLU A 205 13.28 -20.67 7.04
CA GLU A 205 14.45 -20.71 6.15
C GLU A 205 14.10 -21.48 4.88
N MET A 206 14.16 -20.80 3.72
CA MET A 206 13.93 -21.42 2.41
C MET A 206 15.23 -21.52 1.67
N SER A 207 15.57 -22.70 1.18
CA SER A 207 16.83 -22.96 0.44
C SER A 207 16.63 -24.04 -0.64
N GLY A 208 17.54 -24.09 -1.61
CA GLY A 208 17.50 -25.09 -2.68
C GLY A 208 18.86 -25.21 -3.39
N ASP A 209 19.01 -26.26 -4.19
CA ASP A 209 20.24 -26.49 -4.91
C ASP A 209 20.53 -25.38 -5.93
N GLY A 210 21.67 -24.70 -5.76
CA GLY A 210 22.06 -23.53 -6.56
C GLY A 210 21.20 -22.27 -6.31
N ILE A 211 20.39 -22.27 -5.25
CA ILE A 211 19.56 -21.14 -4.80
C ILE A 211 20.00 -20.77 -3.40
N GLY A 212 20.36 -19.51 -3.20
CA GLY A 212 20.77 -19.01 -1.89
C GLY A 212 19.69 -19.18 -0.83
N GLU A 213 20.12 -19.27 0.43
CA GLU A 213 19.19 -19.28 1.57
C GLU A 213 18.46 -17.95 1.71
N VAL A 214 17.14 -18.02 1.87
CA VAL A 214 16.26 -16.87 2.13
C VAL A 214 15.56 -17.12 3.45
N LYS A 215 15.66 -16.14 4.37
CA LYS A 215 14.92 -16.14 5.63
C LYS A 215 13.74 -15.20 5.57
N PHE A 216 12.64 -15.63 6.18
CA PHE A 216 11.45 -14.81 6.38
C PHE A 216 10.85 -15.08 7.76
N VAL A 217 10.04 -14.16 8.25
CA VAL A 217 9.49 -14.20 9.60
C VAL A 217 7.97 -14.13 9.55
N ALA A 218 7.31 -15.09 10.18
CA ALA A 218 5.89 -14.99 10.47
C ALA A 218 5.71 -14.30 11.83
N LEU A 219 5.01 -13.17 11.85
CA LEU A 219 4.77 -12.36 13.03
C LEU A 219 3.50 -12.80 13.72
N ALA A 220 3.54 -12.96 15.05
CA ALA A 220 2.33 -13.16 15.83
C ALA A 220 1.37 -11.98 15.67
N SER A 221 0.06 -12.27 15.67
CA SER A 221 -0.94 -11.22 15.66
C SER A 221 -0.85 -10.40 16.95
N THR A 222 -0.61 -9.11 16.83
CA THR A 222 -0.67 -8.19 17.98
C THR A 222 -2.10 -7.87 18.40
N ARG A 223 -3.12 -8.28 17.61
CA ARG A 223 -4.54 -8.04 17.91
C ARG A 223 -4.96 -8.71 19.22
N GLU A 224 -4.42 -9.88 19.52
CA GLU A 224 -4.71 -10.59 20.78
C GLU A 224 -4.08 -9.91 22.01
N SER A 225 -3.09 -9.03 21.81
CA SER A 225 -2.45 -8.24 22.87
C SER A 225 -3.18 -6.91 23.13
N LEU A 226 -4.09 -6.51 22.26
CA LEU A 226 -4.96 -5.36 22.47
C LEU A 226 -6.14 -5.84 23.34
N LEU A 227 -5.99 -5.69 24.64
CA LEU A 227 -7.05 -5.92 25.63
C LEU A 227 -8.05 -4.76 25.58
N GLU A 228 -8.68 -4.54 24.44
CA GLU A 228 -9.87 -3.69 24.35
C GLU A 228 -11.01 -4.44 25.03
N ARG A 229 -11.49 -3.90 26.14
CA ARG A 229 -12.68 -4.43 26.79
C ARG A 229 -13.87 -4.07 25.93
N MET A 230 -14.63 -5.09 25.50
CA MET A 230 -15.93 -4.86 24.87
C MET A 230 -16.83 -4.15 25.87
N SER A 231 -17.57 -3.16 25.42
CA SER A 231 -18.63 -2.53 26.22
C SER A 231 -19.78 -3.53 26.42
N LYS A 232 -20.60 -3.27 27.46
CA LYS A 232 -21.79 -4.07 27.72
C LYS A 232 -22.71 -4.15 26.49
N GLU A 233 -22.86 -3.03 25.78
CA GLU A 233 -23.68 -2.90 24.58
C GLU A 233 -23.16 -3.75 23.44
N GLU A 234 -21.85 -3.80 23.24
CA GLU A 234 -21.21 -4.63 22.20
C GLU A 234 -21.36 -6.13 22.50
N ILE A 235 -21.24 -6.53 23.78
CA ILE A 235 -21.40 -7.93 24.19
C ILE A 235 -22.86 -8.39 23.98
N LEU A 236 -23.83 -7.57 24.38
CA LEU A 236 -25.25 -7.86 24.22
C LEU A 236 -25.66 -7.89 22.74
N SER A 237 -25.10 -6.98 21.91
CA SER A 237 -25.32 -6.97 20.46
C SER A 237 -24.78 -8.22 19.78
N ALA A 238 -23.55 -8.64 20.10
CA ALA A 238 -22.95 -9.85 19.57
C ALA A 238 -23.72 -11.12 20.00
N GLY A 239 -24.30 -11.13 21.19
CA GLY A 239 -25.13 -12.22 21.70
C GLY A 239 -26.48 -12.33 21.01
N SER A 240 -27.10 -11.22 20.61
CA SER A 240 -28.39 -11.20 19.92
C SER A 240 -28.33 -11.83 18.52
N ASP A 241 -27.19 -11.75 17.84
CA ASP A 241 -26.98 -12.36 16.52
C ASP A 241 -26.93 -13.89 16.58
N LEU A 242 -26.69 -14.49 17.77
CA LEU A 242 -26.62 -15.93 17.98
C LEU A 242 -27.98 -16.56 18.33
N SER A 243 -29.09 -15.83 18.29
CA SER A 243 -30.45 -16.31 18.64
C SER A 243 -30.56 -16.88 20.07
N GLN A 244 -29.65 -16.49 20.96
CA GLN A 244 -29.65 -16.89 22.37
C GLN A 244 -29.84 -15.68 23.27
N SER A 245 -30.56 -15.83 24.37
CA SER A 245 -30.61 -14.82 25.42
C SER A 245 -29.27 -14.78 26.14
N VAL A 246 -28.56 -13.64 26.06
CA VAL A 246 -27.29 -13.44 26.75
C VAL A 246 -27.54 -12.50 27.92
N ASP A 247 -27.25 -12.97 29.14
CA ASP A 247 -27.28 -12.16 30.34
C ASP A 247 -25.85 -11.69 30.66
N TYR A 248 -25.71 -10.39 30.84
CA TYR A 248 -24.45 -9.77 31.24
C TYR A 248 -24.35 -9.71 32.77
N ILE A 249 -23.36 -10.38 33.35
CA ILE A 249 -23.05 -10.31 34.77
C ILE A 249 -21.74 -9.56 34.94
N ASP A 250 -21.78 -8.42 35.64
CA ASP A 250 -20.56 -7.68 36.01
C ASP A 250 -19.93 -8.29 37.24
N ALA A 251 -18.77 -8.93 37.07
CA ALA A 251 -18.06 -9.58 38.17
C ALA A 251 -17.52 -8.57 39.24
N SER A 252 -17.57 -7.28 38.95
CA SER A 252 -17.16 -6.25 39.92
C SER A 252 -18.29 -5.90 40.92
N GLU A 253 -19.54 -6.26 40.64
CA GLU A 253 -20.67 -6.03 41.53
C GLU A 253 -20.86 -7.14 42.58
N ASP A 254 -20.19 -8.28 42.44
CA ASP A 254 -20.38 -9.47 43.31
C ASP A 254 -19.48 -9.52 44.55
N ASN A 255 -18.77 -8.44 44.88
CA ASN A 255 -17.94 -8.34 46.11
C ASN A 255 -18.63 -7.62 47.28
N ALA A 256 -19.95 -7.67 47.36
CA ALA A 256 -20.71 -7.16 48.50
C ALA A 256 -21.55 -8.29 49.14
N LEU A 257 -20.87 -9.28 49.72
CA LEU A 257 -21.42 -10.18 50.73
C LEU A 257 -20.42 -10.33 51.86
#